data_20a22abd15e25d111666efee1eba219c
#
_entry.id   20a22abd15e25d111666efee1eba219c
#
_cell.length_a   1.000
_cell.length_b   1.000
_cell.length_c   1.000
_cell.angle_alpha   90.00
_cell.angle_beta   90.00
_cell.angle_gamma   90.00
#
_symmetry.space_group_name_H-M   'P 1'
#
loop_
_entity.id
_entity.type
_entity.pdbx_description
1 polymer ?
#
loop_
_entity_poly.entity_id
_entity_poly.type
_entity_poly.pdbx_seq_one_letter_code
_entity_poly.pdbx_strand_id
1 'polypeptide(L)'
;MIHVILLAAGYSSRFGSNKLTAQLDGISLIRRAMDAVPGGLVTVVVSQYPEILALAGEYGFAAIYNDAPELGLSRSIRLGLTPLLDCDGVLFSVADQPWLKRESAEALTALWAQKPSKIAAMAHSGVRGNPCLFPARLYPELFALTGDTGGSAVIRQHEDDLILLETDAWELTDVDTPAALELARRRK
;
A
#
# COMPACT_ATOMS: atom_id res chain seq x y z
N MET A 1 17.04 -7.05 -3.08
CA MET A 1 15.87 -7.76 -2.49
C MET A 1 14.77 -6.74 -2.24
N ILE A 2 13.53 -7.03 -2.64
CA ILE A 2 12.36 -6.17 -2.44
C ILE A 2 11.46 -6.78 -1.38
N HIS A 3 10.83 -5.95 -0.54
CA HIS A 3 9.81 -6.35 0.43
C HIS A 3 8.56 -5.49 0.26
N VAL A 4 7.47 -5.88 0.89
CA VAL A 4 6.17 -5.20 0.78
C VAL A 4 5.71 -4.70 2.15
N ILE A 5 5.19 -3.50 2.20
CA ILE A 5 4.44 -2.96 3.33
C ILE A 5 3.01 -2.70 2.87
N LEU A 6 2.05 -3.43 3.45
CA LEU A 6 0.63 -3.19 3.24
C LEU A 6 0.10 -2.30 4.38
N LEU A 7 -0.27 -1.08 4.03
CA LEU A 7 -0.78 -0.08 4.97
C LEU A 7 -2.30 -0.26 5.16
N ALA A 8 -2.68 -0.70 6.35
CA ALA A 8 -4.05 -1.08 6.71
C ALA A 8 -4.50 -0.50 8.07
N ALA A 9 -3.97 0.67 8.46
CA ALA A 9 -4.20 1.29 9.78
C ALA A 9 -5.07 2.56 9.73
N GLY A 10 -5.68 2.90 8.60
CA GLY A 10 -6.54 4.08 8.46
C GLY A 10 -7.81 4.00 9.32
N TYR A 11 -8.25 5.14 9.86
CA TYR A 11 -9.41 5.23 10.77
C TYR A 11 -10.76 4.93 10.13
N SER A 12 -10.88 4.93 8.81
CA SER A 12 -12.16 4.74 8.10
C SER A 12 -13.28 5.69 8.59
N SER A 13 -12.93 6.92 9.01
CA SER A 13 -13.84 7.86 9.69
C SER A 13 -15.13 8.14 8.89
N ARG A 14 -15.02 8.18 7.56
CA ARG A 14 -16.17 8.38 6.64
C ARG A 14 -17.03 7.13 6.44
N PHE A 15 -16.57 5.98 6.91
CA PHE A 15 -17.26 4.70 6.77
C PHE A 15 -18.09 4.32 7.99
N GLY A 16 -17.79 4.94 9.17
CA GLY A 16 -18.47 4.66 10.44
C GLY A 16 -18.09 3.30 11.08
N SER A 17 -17.29 2.49 10.39
CA SER A 17 -16.76 1.20 10.85
C SER A 17 -15.45 0.91 10.11
N ASN A 18 -14.77 -0.18 10.43
CA ASN A 18 -13.58 -0.61 9.69
C ASN A 18 -13.95 -0.95 8.23
N LYS A 19 -13.68 -0.02 7.30
CA LYS A 19 -13.99 -0.19 5.87
C LYS A 19 -13.31 -1.42 5.24
N LEU A 20 -12.17 -1.84 5.79
CA LEU A 20 -11.37 -2.91 5.22
C LEU A 20 -12.03 -4.29 5.37
N THR A 21 -12.96 -4.44 6.32
CA THR A 21 -13.79 -5.65 6.47
C THR A 21 -15.03 -5.65 5.59
N ALA A 22 -15.37 -4.50 4.97
CA ALA A 22 -16.51 -4.42 4.06
C ALA A 22 -16.29 -5.31 2.82
N GLN A 23 -17.38 -5.92 2.35
CA GLN A 23 -17.32 -6.90 1.25
C GLN A 23 -17.67 -6.26 -0.09
N LEU A 24 -16.89 -6.60 -1.08
CA LEU A 24 -17.13 -6.36 -2.49
C LEU A 24 -17.20 -7.72 -3.20
N ASP A 25 -18.38 -8.10 -3.71
CA ASP A 25 -18.65 -9.40 -4.32
C ASP A 25 -18.27 -10.61 -3.42
N GLY A 26 -18.62 -10.53 -2.13
CA GLY A 26 -18.37 -11.59 -1.16
C GLY A 26 -16.94 -11.68 -0.60
N ILE A 27 -16.02 -10.83 -1.06
CA ILE A 27 -14.61 -10.79 -0.59
C ILE A 27 -14.37 -9.44 0.08
N SER A 28 -13.78 -9.43 1.29
CA SER A 28 -13.47 -8.18 1.99
C SER A 28 -12.36 -7.39 1.27
N LEU A 29 -12.39 -6.06 1.43
CA LEU A 29 -11.38 -5.18 0.80
C LEU A 29 -9.96 -5.59 1.21
N ILE A 30 -9.76 -5.91 2.48
CA ILE A 30 -8.44 -6.35 2.97
C ILE A 30 -7.98 -7.67 2.34
N ARG A 31 -8.88 -8.65 2.13
CA ARG A 31 -8.50 -9.90 1.44
C ARG A 31 -8.09 -9.64 0.00
N ARG A 32 -8.83 -8.78 -0.71
CA ARG A 32 -8.45 -8.37 -2.07
C ARG A 32 -7.07 -7.71 -2.12
N ALA A 33 -6.78 -6.81 -1.16
CA ALA A 33 -5.47 -6.18 -1.07
C ALA A 33 -4.34 -7.18 -0.75
N MET A 34 -4.58 -8.15 0.13
CA MET A 34 -3.61 -9.22 0.43
C MET A 34 -3.40 -10.16 -0.76
N ASP A 35 -4.46 -10.47 -1.52
CA ASP A 35 -4.39 -11.29 -2.73
C ASP A 35 -3.60 -10.59 -3.85
N ALA A 36 -3.57 -9.25 -3.85
CA ALA A 36 -2.82 -8.46 -4.83
C ALA A 36 -1.32 -8.30 -4.51
N VAL A 37 -0.87 -8.76 -3.34
CA VAL A 37 0.55 -8.71 -2.98
C VAL A 37 1.36 -9.63 -3.91
N PRO A 38 2.50 -9.17 -4.46
CA PRO A 38 3.40 -10.00 -5.27
C PRO A 38 3.86 -11.25 -4.52
N GLY A 39 3.86 -12.38 -5.21
CA GLY A 39 4.25 -13.66 -4.62
C GLY A 39 5.74 -13.73 -4.25
N GLY A 40 6.07 -14.48 -3.18
CA GLY A 40 7.45 -14.75 -2.78
C GLY A 40 8.20 -13.60 -2.11
N LEU A 41 7.56 -12.45 -1.88
CA LEU A 41 8.15 -11.31 -1.18
C LEU A 41 7.79 -11.34 0.31
N VAL A 42 8.75 -10.99 1.17
CA VAL A 42 8.45 -10.73 2.58
C VAL A 42 7.48 -9.57 2.67
N THR A 43 6.36 -9.78 3.35
CA THR A 43 5.28 -8.81 3.46
C THR A 43 5.00 -8.49 4.92
N VAL A 44 4.94 -7.20 5.22
CA VAL A 44 4.56 -6.65 6.52
C VAL A 44 3.22 -5.94 6.39
N VAL A 45 2.24 -6.33 7.18
CA VAL A 45 0.94 -5.66 7.29
C VAL A 45 0.93 -4.79 8.54
N VAL A 46 0.69 -3.49 8.38
CA VAL A 46 0.58 -2.56 9.51
C VAL A 46 -0.89 -2.19 9.70
N SER A 47 -1.45 -2.53 10.86
CA SER A 47 -2.87 -2.26 11.16
C SER A 47 -3.09 -1.93 12.64
N GLN A 48 -4.15 -1.18 12.93
CA GLN A 48 -4.69 -1.00 14.28
C GLN A 48 -5.76 -2.04 14.63
N TYR A 49 -6.19 -2.84 13.66
CA TYR A 49 -7.32 -3.76 13.80
C TYR A 49 -6.84 -5.19 14.03
N PRO A 50 -7.13 -5.80 15.23
CA PRO A 50 -6.68 -7.16 15.54
C PRO A 50 -7.12 -8.22 14.53
N GLU A 51 -8.32 -8.08 13.98
CA GLU A 51 -8.84 -9.02 12.97
C GLU A 51 -8.04 -8.99 11.66
N ILE A 52 -7.49 -7.83 11.29
CA ILE A 52 -6.63 -7.70 10.10
C ILE A 52 -5.25 -8.31 10.37
N LEU A 53 -4.71 -8.12 11.58
CA LEU A 53 -3.44 -8.73 11.97
C LEU A 53 -3.53 -10.25 12.03
N ALA A 54 -4.65 -10.78 12.54
CA ALA A 54 -4.90 -12.23 12.53
C ALA A 54 -4.97 -12.77 11.09
N LEU A 55 -5.70 -12.09 10.22
CA LEU A 55 -5.80 -12.45 8.81
C LEU A 55 -4.42 -12.40 8.11
N ALA A 56 -3.58 -11.41 8.41
CA ALA A 56 -2.22 -11.35 7.86
C ALA A 56 -1.41 -12.61 8.22
N GLY A 57 -1.57 -13.12 9.45
CA GLY A 57 -0.97 -14.39 9.87
C GLY A 57 -1.45 -15.60 9.06
N GLU A 58 -2.73 -15.66 8.68
CA GLU A 58 -3.26 -16.71 7.80
C GLU A 58 -2.62 -16.70 6.40
N TYR A 59 -2.22 -15.50 5.91
CA TYR A 59 -1.50 -15.33 4.65
C TYR A 59 0.01 -15.59 4.77
N GLY A 60 0.52 -15.85 5.99
CA GLY A 60 1.95 -15.97 6.24
C GLY A 60 2.70 -14.64 6.22
N PHE A 61 1.98 -13.52 6.33
CA PHE A 61 2.56 -12.18 6.39
C PHE A 61 2.93 -11.80 7.82
N ALA A 62 4.00 -11.04 7.99
CA ALA A 62 4.31 -10.42 9.28
C ALA A 62 3.26 -9.34 9.59
N ALA A 63 2.83 -9.28 10.86
CA ALA A 63 1.80 -8.34 11.30
C ALA A 63 2.36 -7.40 12.37
N ILE A 64 2.16 -6.09 12.19
CA ILE A 64 2.59 -5.06 13.14
C ILE A 64 1.40 -4.25 13.59
N TYR A 65 1.18 -4.23 14.91
CA TYR A 65 0.14 -3.42 15.52
C TYR A 65 0.56 -1.96 15.58
N ASN A 66 -0.29 -1.09 15.01
CA ASN A 66 -0.16 0.36 15.19
C ASN A 66 -1.03 0.78 16.39
N ASP A 67 -0.38 1.00 17.51
CA ASP A 67 -1.00 1.38 18.80
C ASP A 67 -1.34 2.88 18.92
N ALA A 68 -0.89 3.71 17.97
CA ALA A 68 -1.12 5.15 17.93
C ALA A 68 -1.41 5.65 16.51
N PRO A 69 -2.50 5.17 15.86
CA PRO A 69 -2.85 5.53 14.48
C PRO A 69 -3.19 7.02 14.31
N GLU A 70 -3.54 7.72 15.40
CA GLU A 70 -3.75 9.19 15.43
C GLU A 70 -2.49 9.99 15.10
N LEU A 71 -1.31 9.38 15.21
CA LEU A 71 -0.05 10.00 14.77
C LEU A 71 0.09 10.04 13.24
N GLY A 72 -0.90 9.52 12.51
CA GLY A 72 -1.02 9.62 11.06
C GLY A 72 -0.25 8.56 10.27
N LEU A 73 -0.29 8.71 8.96
CA LEU A 73 0.27 7.73 8.01
C LEU A 73 1.77 7.51 8.20
N SER A 74 2.52 8.56 8.57
CA SER A 74 3.98 8.48 8.80
C SER A 74 4.35 7.45 9.87
N ARG A 75 3.49 7.25 10.90
CA ARG A 75 3.73 6.22 11.91
C ARG A 75 3.62 4.82 11.32
N SER A 76 2.60 4.56 10.52
CA SER A 76 2.43 3.26 9.84
C SER A 76 3.61 2.95 8.92
N ILE A 77 4.10 3.96 8.19
CA ILE A 77 5.30 3.84 7.33
C ILE A 77 6.52 3.45 8.17
N ARG A 78 6.79 4.15 9.27
CA ARG A 78 7.92 3.85 10.17
C ARG A 78 7.82 2.45 10.78
N LEU A 79 6.65 2.07 11.28
CA LEU A 79 6.44 0.75 11.85
C LEU A 79 6.72 -0.36 10.83
N GLY A 80 6.17 -0.24 9.63
CA GLY A 80 6.36 -1.23 8.57
C GLY A 80 7.79 -1.29 8.05
N LEU A 81 8.48 -0.15 7.98
CA LEU A 81 9.83 -0.06 7.43
C LEU A 81 10.91 -0.54 8.40
N THR A 82 10.69 -0.39 9.72
CA THR A 82 11.69 -0.75 10.76
C THR A 82 12.25 -2.17 10.63
N PRO A 83 11.46 -3.23 10.40
CA PRO A 83 12.00 -4.59 10.25
C PRO A 83 12.62 -4.88 8.88
N LEU A 84 12.59 -3.93 7.93
CA LEU A 84 12.93 -4.13 6.52
C LEU A 84 14.14 -3.30 6.06
N LEU A 85 14.97 -2.82 6.99
CA LEU A 85 16.08 -1.90 6.68
C LEU A 85 17.18 -2.52 5.82
N ASP A 86 17.30 -3.84 5.81
CA ASP A 86 18.34 -4.57 5.08
C ASP A 86 17.94 -4.90 3.62
N CYS A 87 16.74 -4.47 3.17
CA CYS A 87 16.31 -4.71 1.79
C CYS A 87 16.68 -3.52 0.88
N ASP A 88 16.79 -3.79 -0.43
CA ASP A 88 17.17 -2.78 -1.44
C ASP A 88 16.04 -1.82 -1.78
N GLY A 89 14.79 -2.25 -1.59
CA GLY A 89 13.60 -1.46 -1.87
C GLY A 89 12.35 -1.99 -1.19
N VAL A 90 11.40 -1.10 -0.91
CA VAL A 90 10.11 -1.42 -0.31
C VAL A 90 8.96 -0.94 -1.18
N LEU A 91 8.06 -1.86 -1.51
CA LEU A 91 6.79 -1.59 -2.15
C LEU A 91 5.75 -1.24 -1.09
N PHE A 92 5.27 0.00 -1.09
CA PHE A 92 4.12 0.40 -0.28
C PHE A 92 2.83 0.19 -1.05
N SER A 93 1.96 -0.63 -0.51
CA SER A 93 0.60 -0.86 -0.99
C SER A 93 -0.41 -0.39 0.05
N VAL A 94 -1.60 0.00 -0.40
CA VAL A 94 -2.69 0.44 0.46
C VAL A 94 -3.84 -0.58 0.40
N ALA A 95 -4.56 -0.72 1.53
CA ALA A 95 -5.55 -1.79 1.66
C ALA A 95 -6.95 -1.44 1.12
N ASP A 96 -7.13 -0.24 0.57
CA ASP A 96 -8.41 0.28 0.11
C ASP A 96 -8.54 0.39 -1.41
N GLN A 97 -7.61 -0.23 -2.16
CA GLN A 97 -7.64 -0.38 -3.63
C GLN A 97 -8.03 -1.80 -4.03
N PRO A 98 -9.30 -2.16 -4.04
CA PRO A 98 -9.75 -3.55 -4.17
C PRO A 98 -9.63 -4.14 -5.59
N TRP A 99 -9.30 -3.34 -6.57
CA TRP A 99 -9.12 -3.77 -7.97
C TRP A 99 -7.67 -3.89 -8.39
N LEU A 100 -6.73 -3.56 -7.50
CA LEU A 100 -5.32 -3.77 -7.76
C LEU A 100 -5.09 -5.26 -8.09
N LYS A 101 -4.40 -5.51 -9.20
CA LYS A 101 -4.05 -6.86 -9.64
C LYS A 101 -2.64 -7.22 -9.17
N ARG A 102 -2.46 -8.48 -8.79
CA ARG A 102 -1.14 -9.01 -8.43
C ARG A 102 -0.16 -8.87 -9.58
N GLU A 103 -0.59 -9.16 -10.80
CA GLU A 103 0.23 -9.08 -12.00
C GLU A 103 0.75 -7.66 -12.23
N SER A 104 -0.06 -6.64 -11.95
CA SER A 104 0.36 -5.24 -12.06
C SER A 104 1.36 -4.86 -10.99
N ALA A 105 1.18 -5.34 -9.76
CA ALA A 105 2.14 -5.13 -8.68
C ALA A 105 3.47 -5.86 -8.94
N GLU A 106 3.43 -7.07 -9.50
CA GLU A 106 4.61 -7.82 -9.96
C GLU A 106 5.31 -7.11 -11.12
N ALA A 107 4.57 -6.58 -12.08
CA ALA A 107 5.13 -5.79 -13.18
C ALA A 107 5.83 -4.52 -12.68
N LEU A 108 5.30 -3.87 -11.63
CA LEU A 108 5.95 -2.72 -11.00
C LEU A 108 7.29 -3.10 -10.36
N THR A 109 7.35 -4.24 -9.66
CA THR A 109 8.61 -4.72 -9.07
C THR A 109 9.63 -5.10 -10.15
N ALA A 110 9.19 -5.70 -11.26
CA ALA A 110 10.04 -6.03 -12.40
C ALA A 110 10.56 -4.78 -13.12
N LEU A 111 9.72 -3.75 -13.28
CA LEU A 111 10.14 -2.45 -13.83
C LEU A 111 11.21 -1.82 -12.94
N TRP A 112 10.98 -1.79 -11.63
CA TRP A 112 11.93 -1.22 -10.67
C TRP A 112 13.27 -1.97 -10.67
N ALA A 113 13.27 -3.30 -10.80
CA ALA A 113 14.48 -4.10 -10.81
C ALA A 113 15.45 -3.71 -11.95
N GLN A 114 14.95 -3.10 -13.03
CA GLN A 114 15.77 -2.58 -14.13
C GLN A 114 16.46 -1.26 -13.78
N LYS A 115 15.93 -0.51 -12.80
CA LYS A 115 16.40 0.81 -12.35
C LYS A 115 16.27 0.95 -10.83
N PRO A 116 17.02 0.16 -10.04
CA PRO A 116 16.78 0.02 -8.59
C PRO A 116 17.14 1.26 -7.75
N SER A 117 17.73 2.28 -8.36
CA SER A 117 17.96 3.58 -7.71
C SER A 117 16.78 4.56 -7.85
N LYS A 118 15.82 4.27 -8.72
CA LYS A 118 14.66 5.11 -8.99
C LYS A 118 13.50 4.80 -8.03
N ILE A 119 12.54 5.73 -7.94
CA ILE A 119 11.22 5.46 -7.37
C ILE A 119 10.36 4.90 -8.50
N ALA A 120 9.62 3.82 -8.25
CA ALA A 120 8.61 3.34 -9.20
C ALA A 120 7.21 3.53 -8.62
N ALA A 121 6.25 3.95 -9.45
CA ALA A 121 4.87 4.09 -9.05
C ALA A 121 3.93 3.62 -10.16
N MET A 122 2.78 3.08 -9.79
CA MET A 122 1.70 2.86 -10.74
C MET A 122 1.07 4.20 -11.11
N ALA A 123 0.60 4.31 -12.37
CA ALA A 123 -0.01 5.53 -12.89
C ALA A 123 -1.14 5.20 -13.86
N HIS A 124 -2.03 6.16 -14.05
CA HIS A 124 -3.00 6.17 -15.14
C HIS A 124 -2.99 7.54 -15.83
N SER A 125 -2.78 7.54 -17.15
CA SER A 125 -2.66 8.77 -17.96
C SER A 125 -1.63 9.76 -17.37
N GLY A 126 -0.50 9.24 -16.89
CA GLY A 126 0.57 10.03 -16.29
C GLY A 126 0.30 10.51 -14.85
N VAL A 127 -0.90 10.27 -14.31
CA VAL A 127 -1.23 10.60 -12.92
C VAL A 127 -0.89 9.41 -12.03
N ARG A 128 0.09 9.60 -11.14
CA ARG A 128 0.54 8.52 -10.25
C ARG A 128 -0.44 8.19 -9.14
N GLY A 129 -0.47 6.92 -8.77
CA GLY A 129 -1.19 6.37 -7.62
C GLY A 129 -0.32 5.42 -6.80
N ASN A 130 -0.96 4.55 -6.05
CA ASN A 130 -0.34 3.42 -5.37
C ASN A 130 -0.56 2.12 -6.18
N PRO A 131 0.28 1.11 -5.97
CA PRO A 131 1.48 1.04 -5.15
C PRO A 131 2.65 1.92 -5.63
N CYS A 132 3.53 2.27 -4.64
CA CYS A 132 4.79 2.96 -4.93
C CYS A 132 5.96 2.16 -4.33
N LEU A 133 7.07 2.03 -5.07
CA LEU A 133 8.27 1.35 -4.62
C LEU A 133 9.41 2.35 -4.43
N PHE A 134 10.00 2.36 -3.24
CA PHE A 134 11.09 3.25 -2.86
C PHE A 134 12.39 2.48 -2.68
N PRO A 135 13.52 2.99 -3.24
CA PRO A 135 14.84 2.44 -2.99
C PRO A 135 15.31 2.74 -1.56
N ALA A 136 16.18 1.88 -1.02
CA ALA A 136 16.70 1.98 0.35
C ALA A 136 17.36 3.34 0.67
N ARG A 137 17.97 3.99 -0.32
CA ARG A 137 18.57 5.33 -0.15
C ARG A 137 17.58 6.39 0.37
N LEU A 138 16.27 6.19 0.17
CA LEU A 138 15.21 7.11 0.57
C LEU A 138 14.56 6.74 1.92
N TYR A 139 15.00 5.66 2.58
CA TYR A 139 14.45 5.30 3.89
C TYR A 139 14.65 6.40 4.95
N PRO A 140 15.79 7.11 5.03
CA PRO A 140 15.92 8.22 5.97
C PRO A 140 14.84 9.29 5.79
N GLU A 141 14.45 9.61 4.55
CA GLU A 141 13.41 10.59 4.26
C GLU A 141 12.02 10.05 4.62
N LEU A 142 11.75 8.76 4.36
CA LEU A 142 10.52 8.11 4.80
C LEU A 142 10.40 8.06 6.33
N PHE A 143 11.50 7.85 7.06
CA PHE A 143 11.54 7.92 8.52
C PHE A 143 11.34 9.34 9.06
N ALA A 144 11.76 10.36 8.32
CA ALA A 144 11.60 11.77 8.70
C ALA A 144 10.17 12.30 8.52
N LEU A 145 9.27 11.56 7.85
CA LEU A 145 7.86 11.94 7.68
C LEU A 145 7.17 12.08 9.04
N THR A 146 6.25 13.03 9.14
CA THR A 146 5.46 13.31 10.35
C THR A 146 3.98 13.48 10.04
N GLY A 147 3.13 13.19 11.03
CA GLY A 147 1.67 13.35 10.92
C GLY A 147 1.09 12.50 9.79
N ASP A 148 0.07 13.02 9.14
CA ASP A 148 -0.64 12.32 8.04
C ASP A 148 0.05 12.49 6.67
N THR A 149 1.40 12.55 6.70
CA THR A 149 2.22 12.68 5.49
C THR A 149 2.71 11.29 5.06
N GLY A 150 2.49 10.96 3.79
CA GLY A 150 2.92 9.70 3.17
C GLY A 150 4.08 9.86 2.20
N GLY A 151 4.45 8.75 1.54
CA GLY A 151 5.54 8.70 0.55
C GLY A 151 5.42 9.71 -0.60
N SER A 152 4.22 10.21 -0.87
CA SER A 152 4.00 11.28 -1.87
C SER A 152 4.81 12.55 -1.60
N ALA A 153 5.14 12.84 -0.34
CA ALA A 153 5.98 13.99 0.00
C ALA A 153 7.44 13.76 -0.44
N VAL A 154 7.95 12.53 -0.25
CA VAL A 154 9.29 12.15 -0.72
C VAL A 154 9.33 12.15 -2.26
N ILE A 155 8.32 11.59 -2.93
CA ILE A 155 8.27 11.59 -4.40
C ILE A 155 8.36 13.00 -4.98
N ARG A 156 7.64 13.97 -4.40
CA ARG A 156 7.69 15.37 -4.87
C ARG A 156 9.09 16.02 -4.79
N GLN A 157 9.96 15.54 -3.92
CA GLN A 157 11.35 16.00 -3.82
C GLN A 157 12.28 15.29 -4.81
N HIS A 158 11.82 14.19 -5.41
CA HIS A 158 12.60 13.32 -6.29
C HIS A 158 11.86 13.02 -7.61
N GLU A 159 11.12 13.96 -8.16
CA GLU A 159 10.31 13.74 -9.38
C GLU A 159 11.15 13.30 -10.59
N ASP A 160 12.39 13.77 -10.69
CA ASP A 160 13.34 13.36 -11.74
C ASP A 160 13.78 11.88 -11.60
N ASP A 161 13.58 11.31 -10.42
CA ASP A 161 13.90 9.91 -10.12
C ASP A 161 12.68 8.98 -10.22
N LEU A 162 11.54 9.50 -10.66
CA LEU A 162 10.31 8.73 -10.75
C LEU A 162 10.21 8.01 -12.10
N ILE A 163 9.87 6.72 -12.05
CA ILE A 163 9.44 5.93 -13.21
C ILE A 163 8.00 5.46 -12.99
N LEU A 164 7.20 5.50 -14.04
CA LEU A 164 5.79 5.16 -13.98
C LEU A 164 5.49 3.86 -14.73
N LEU A 165 4.65 3.02 -14.13
CA LEU A 165 4.00 1.90 -14.76
C LEU A 165 2.54 2.28 -15.04
N GLU A 166 2.20 2.47 -16.30
CA GLU A 166 0.81 2.74 -16.68
C GLU A 166 -0.08 1.51 -16.46
N THR A 167 -1.24 1.74 -15.86
CA THR A 167 -2.22 0.70 -15.54
C THR A 167 -3.64 1.20 -15.73
N ASP A 168 -4.64 0.35 -15.51
CA ASP A 168 -6.04 0.70 -15.55
C ASP A 168 -6.39 1.65 -14.39
N ALA A 169 -7.18 2.71 -14.66
CA ALA A 169 -7.64 3.67 -13.67
C ALA A 169 -8.28 2.99 -12.43
N TRP A 170 -8.94 1.84 -12.64
CA TRP A 170 -9.62 1.14 -11.58
C TRP A 170 -8.66 0.52 -10.56
N GLU A 171 -7.51 0.07 -11.00
CA GLU A 171 -6.49 -0.47 -10.09
C GLU A 171 -6.00 0.57 -9.08
N LEU A 172 -6.13 1.87 -9.43
CA LEU A 172 -5.72 3.00 -8.59
C LEU A 172 -6.88 3.63 -7.81
N THR A 173 -8.09 3.05 -7.89
CA THR A 173 -9.28 3.63 -7.27
C THR A 173 -9.42 3.20 -5.82
N ASP A 174 -9.47 4.19 -4.90
CA ASP A 174 -9.70 3.96 -3.48
C ASP A 174 -11.20 3.82 -3.17
N VAL A 175 -11.55 2.94 -2.22
CA VAL A 175 -12.88 2.83 -1.64
C VAL A 175 -12.90 3.52 -0.28
N ASP A 176 -13.27 4.80 -0.26
CA ASP A 176 -13.20 5.65 0.93
C ASP A 176 -14.54 5.87 1.64
N THR A 177 -15.64 5.58 0.97
CA THR A 177 -16.99 5.84 1.47
C THR A 177 -17.94 4.69 1.19
N PRO A 178 -19.03 4.52 1.97
CA PRO A 178 -20.08 3.56 1.65
C PRO A 178 -20.66 3.76 0.25
N ALA A 179 -20.81 5.01 -0.20
CA ALA A 179 -21.29 5.31 -1.56
C ALA A 179 -20.31 4.83 -2.64
N ALA A 180 -19.01 4.97 -2.43
CA ALA A 180 -17.99 4.43 -3.34
C ALA A 180 -18.06 2.89 -3.40
N LEU A 181 -18.29 2.22 -2.26
CA LEU A 181 -18.47 0.76 -2.22
C LEU A 181 -19.74 0.32 -2.97
N GLU A 182 -20.84 1.03 -2.80
CA GLU A 182 -22.09 0.72 -3.53
C GLU A 182 -21.94 0.94 -5.05
N LEU A 183 -21.22 1.98 -5.45
CA LEU A 183 -20.89 2.21 -6.86
C LEU A 183 -20.02 1.08 -7.42
N ALA A 184 -19.06 0.63 -6.63
CA ALA A 184 -18.19 -0.51 -6.92
C ALA A 184 -18.97 -1.79 -7.17
N ARG A 185 -19.98 -2.10 -6.33
CA ARG A 185 -20.85 -3.31 -6.43
C ARG A 185 -21.73 -3.33 -7.68
N ARG A 186 -22.10 -2.17 -8.20
CA ARG A 186 -22.95 -2.06 -9.42
C ARG A 186 -22.18 -2.28 -10.70
N ARG A 187 -20.89 -2.33 -10.62
CA ARG A 187 -20.02 -2.50 -11.77
C ARG A 187 -19.69 -3.99 -11.93
N LYS A 188 -20.39 -4.61 -12.85
CA LYS A 188 -20.12 -5.99 -13.30
C LYS A 188 -19.36 -5.95 -14.63
#